data_fd8e60bc92425ab6949a3401f6c14ccd
#
_entry.id   fd8e60bc92425ab6949a3401f6c14ccd
#
_cell.length_a   1.000
_cell.length_b   1.000
_cell.length_c   1.000
_cell.angle_alpha   90.00
_cell.angle_beta   90.00
_cell.angle_gamma   90.00
#
_symmetry.space_group_name_H-M   'P 1'
#
loop_
_entity.id
_entity.type
_entity.pdbx_description
1 polymer ?
#
loop_
_entity_poly.entity_id
_entity_poly.type
_entity_poly.pdbx_seq_one_letter_code
_entity_poly.pdbx_strand_id
1 'polypeptide(L)'
;MVLADGDGVTSENVVPFAYGDMDNWIVREIHESGIIGGNTKWLYELGPSDTIVGNTAFRNMGGSPWATSNVMAKVAGGGKTNTSVFPEKRGDGMCARMETRYESVKVFGLVDIEVIAAGSVFLGTVHEPIKGTKNPQAMLQSGVPFSKKPKALRFDYKVKAAPEKNRVRSTGFSRKSTVAGQDSLAVILLLQKRWEDAEGNVYSKRVGTMVQRYTESTPDWVNDATYPILYGNITSKPEYKPYMRIQVEERYTLNSKGKSVPIQEVGWAEPGEAPTHMVLQFTSSHGGAYIGSPGNTFWIDNVELIY
;
A
#
# COMPACT_ATOMS: atom_id res chain seq x y z
N MET A 1 18.17 48.46 -27.66
CA MET A 1 17.98 48.08 -26.26
C MET A 1 16.97 46.94 -26.28
N VAL A 2 17.48 45.73 -26.31
CA VAL A 2 16.67 44.49 -26.39
C VAL A 2 16.43 44.07 -24.97
N LEU A 3 15.15 44.04 -24.54
CA LEU A 3 14.75 43.48 -23.29
C LEU A 3 14.76 41.95 -23.42
N ALA A 4 15.55 41.28 -22.61
CA ALA A 4 15.55 39.85 -22.51
C ALA A 4 14.21 39.40 -21.84
N ASP A 5 13.48 38.54 -22.54
CA ASP A 5 12.36 37.82 -21.98
C ASP A 5 12.89 36.94 -20.83
N GLY A 6 12.48 37.26 -19.63
CA GLY A 6 12.72 36.40 -18.48
C GLY A 6 11.88 35.15 -18.59
N ASP A 7 12.51 34.00 -18.79
CA ASP A 7 11.92 32.69 -18.60
C ASP A 7 11.39 32.63 -17.17
N GLY A 8 10.07 32.75 -17.03
CA GLY A 8 9.39 32.53 -15.78
C GLY A 8 9.49 31.06 -15.40
N VAL A 9 10.51 30.69 -14.64
CA VAL A 9 10.55 29.40 -13.93
C VAL A 9 9.38 29.44 -12.94
N THR A 10 8.25 28.85 -13.31
CA THR A 10 7.18 28.57 -12.36
C THR A 10 7.75 27.58 -11.35
N SER A 11 8.05 28.07 -10.14
CA SER A 11 8.48 27.20 -9.04
C SER A 11 7.42 26.13 -8.82
N GLU A 12 7.79 24.88 -8.98
CA GLU A 12 6.92 23.75 -8.65
C GLU A 12 6.53 23.83 -7.16
N ASN A 13 5.23 23.78 -6.89
CA ASN A 13 4.76 23.74 -5.54
C ASN A 13 4.80 22.29 -5.03
N VAL A 14 5.80 21.98 -4.23
CA VAL A 14 6.03 20.65 -3.63
C VAL A 14 5.35 20.60 -2.28
N VAL A 15 4.50 19.61 -2.07
CA VAL A 15 3.76 19.38 -0.82
C VAL A 15 4.05 17.98 -0.29
N PRO A 16 4.84 17.83 0.79
CA PRO A 16 5.10 16.55 1.41
C PRO A 16 3.83 15.97 2.06
N PHE A 17 3.69 14.66 2.04
CA PHE A 17 2.70 13.99 2.88
C PHE A 17 3.10 14.07 4.36
N ALA A 18 2.12 14.16 5.25
CA ALA A 18 2.37 13.93 6.67
C ALA A 18 3.02 12.55 6.85
N TYR A 19 4.14 12.50 7.57
CA TYR A 19 4.98 11.29 7.72
C TYR A 19 5.49 10.66 6.42
N GLY A 20 5.47 11.41 5.32
CA GLY A 20 5.99 10.97 4.02
C GLY A 20 7.51 10.88 3.95
N ASP A 21 8.21 11.50 4.90
CA ASP A 21 9.65 11.38 5.13
C ASP A 21 10.05 10.05 5.79
N MET A 22 9.10 9.19 6.13
CA MET A 22 9.31 7.87 6.73
C MET A 22 10.17 7.87 8.01
N ASP A 23 10.34 9.00 8.68
CA ASP A 23 11.22 9.14 9.86
C ASP A 23 10.55 8.73 11.18
N ASN A 24 9.21 8.73 11.22
CA ASN A 24 8.47 8.54 12.46
C ASN A 24 7.66 7.24 12.45
N TRP A 25 7.90 6.41 13.45
CA TRP A 25 7.30 5.07 13.55
C TRP A 25 6.67 4.82 14.91
N ILE A 26 5.51 4.19 14.89
CA ILE A 26 4.88 3.57 16.05
C ILE A 26 5.36 2.13 16.10
N VAL A 27 5.94 1.71 17.22
CA VAL A 27 6.36 0.33 17.45
C VAL A 27 5.31 -0.37 18.30
N ARG A 28 4.75 -1.46 17.78
CA ARG A 28 3.75 -2.27 18.46
C ARG A 28 4.40 -3.56 18.93
N GLU A 29 4.44 -3.77 20.24
CA GLU A 29 4.94 -4.98 20.85
C GLU A 29 3.78 -5.96 21.07
N ILE A 30 3.76 -7.07 20.34
CA ILE A 30 2.73 -8.08 20.36
C ILE A 30 3.25 -9.36 20.99
N HIS A 31 2.52 -9.88 21.96
CA HIS A 31 2.80 -11.19 22.53
C HIS A 31 1.98 -12.25 21.81
N GLU A 32 2.64 -13.03 20.94
CA GLU A 32 1.98 -14.15 20.27
C GLU A 32 1.67 -15.23 21.29
N SER A 33 0.43 -15.66 21.35
CA SER A 33 0.02 -16.75 22.21
C SER A 33 0.51 -18.09 21.68
N GLY A 34 1.23 -18.82 22.52
CA GLY A 34 1.61 -20.21 22.33
C GLY A 34 1.25 -21.00 23.60
N ILE A 35 0.94 -22.27 23.47
CA ILE A 35 0.71 -23.16 24.63
C ILE A 35 1.97 -23.28 25.50
N ILE A 36 3.12 -23.07 24.89
CA ILE A 36 4.43 -23.05 25.60
C ILE A 36 5.25 -21.89 25.01
N GLY A 37 5.48 -20.84 25.79
CA GLY A 37 6.38 -19.74 25.48
C GLY A 37 6.00 -18.93 24.26
N GLY A 38 5.02 -18.04 24.40
CA GLY A 38 4.70 -17.06 23.35
C GLY A 38 5.91 -16.16 23.04
N ASN A 39 6.14 -15.92 21.75
CA ASN A 39 7.20 -15.01 21.31
C ASN A 39 6.68 -13.57 21.28
N THR A 40 7.53 -12.64 21.70
CA THR A 40 7.29 -11.22 21.43
C THR A 40 7.64 -10.92 19.99
N LYS A 41 6.72 -10.24 19.30
CA LYS A 41 6.86 -9.76 17.91
C LYS A 41 6.61 -8.27 17.86
N TRP A 42 7.24 -7.61 16.91
CA TRP A 42 7.09 -6.19 16.69
C TRP A 42 6.40 -5.94 15.35
N LEU A 43 5.40 -5.05 15.39
CA LEU A 43 4.77 -4.48 14.21
C LEU A 43 5.12 -2.99 14.16
N TYR A 44 5.26 -2.46 12.97
CA TYR A 44 5.65 -1.08 12.73
C TYR A 44 4.59 -0.36 11.92
N GLU A 45 4.20 0.84 12.36
CA GLU A 45 3.25 1.70 11.67
C GLU A 45 3.86 3.09 11.49
N LEU A 46 3.52 3.77 10.40
CA LEU A 46 3.92 5.15 10.16
C LEU A 46 3.02 6.11 10.95
N GLY A 47 3.63 6.97 11.77
CA GLY A 47 2.88 7.91 12.59
C GLY A 47 3.75 8.53 13.68
N PRO A 48 3.14 9.31 14.62
CA PRO A 48 3.90 9.87 15.73
C PRO A 48 4.67 8.78 16.48
N SER A 49 5.97 8.98 16.68
CA SER A 49 6.84 7.99 17.34
C SER A 49 6.31 7.64 18.72
N ASP A 50 5.96 6.38 18.91
CA ASP A 50 5.41 5.83 20.15
C ASP A 50 5.67 4.33 20.23
N THR A 51 5.46 3.75 21.43
CA THR A 51 5.53 2.31 21.67
C THR A 51 4.21 1.84 22.31
N ILE A 52 3.52 0.93 21.65
CA ILE A 52 2.26 0.35 22.14
C ILE A 52 2.56 -1.10 22.57
N VAL A 53 2.43 -1.38 23.85
CA VAL A 53 2.66 -2.72 24.40
C VAL A 53 1.33 -3.44 24.60
N GLY A 54 1.26 -4.67 24.10
CA GLY A 54 0.10 -5.56 24.27
C GLY A 54 -0.69 -5.79 22.99
N ASN A 55 -1.53 -6.82 23.01
CA ASN A 55 -2.28 -7.32 21.86
C ASN A 55 -3.54 -6.48 21.59
N THR A 56 -3.37 -5.16 21.48
CA THR A 56 -4.45 -4.23 21.20
C THR A 56 -4.61 -4.07 19.68
N ALA A 57 -5.86 -4.10 19.22
CA ALA A 57 -6.17 -3.84 17.82
C ALA A 57 -5.74 -2.41 17.43
N PHE A 58 -4.98 -2.29 16.37
CA PHE A 58 -4.54 -1.00 15.86
C PHE A 58 -5.62 -0.36 14.97
N ARG A 59 -5.82 0.94 15.09
CA ARG A 59 -6.84 1.70 14.35
C ARG A 59 -6.32 3.06 13.92
N ASN A 60 -5.10 3.15 13.35
CA ASN A 60 -4.46 4.42 13.00
C ASN A 60 -4.56 5.49 14.11
N MET A 61 -4.42 5.08 15.33
CA MET A 61 -4.48 5.99 16.46
C MET A 61 -3.22 6.86 16.46
N GLY A 62 -3.36 8.13 16.17
CA GLY A 62 -2.24 9.07 16.18
C GLY A 62 -2.20 10.04 15.01
N GLY A 63 -3.24 10.09 14.16
CA GLY A 63 -3.40 11.12 13.13
C GLY A 63 -2.55 10.91 11.88
N SER A 64 -1.94 9.74 11.67
CA SER A 64 -1.26 9.41 10.43
C SER A 64 -2.27 8.99 9.35
N PRO A 65 -2.12 9.44 8.09
CA PRO A 65 -2.93 8.99 6.98
C PRO A 65 -2.49 7.60 6.46
N TRP A 66 -1.35 7.10 6.93
CA TRP A 66 -0.73 5.88 6.46
C TRP A 66 -1.16 4.65 7.25
N ALA A 67 -1.22 3.54 6.54
CA ALA A 67 -1.34 2.19 7.09
C ALA A 67 -0.29 1.29 6.44
N THR A 68 -0.01 0.15 7.07
CA THR A 68 0.91 -0.86 6.57
C THR A 68 0.24 -2.22 6.48
N SER A 69 0.87 -3.15 5.77
CA SER A 69 0.49 -4.57 5.75
C SER A 69 0.86 -5.32 7.03
N ASN A 70 1.50 -4.67 7.99
CA ASN A 70 1.77 -5.25 9.30
C ASN A 70 0.47 -5.39 10.07
N VAL A 71 0.12 -6.61 10.42
CA VAL A 71 -1.18 -6.89 11.04
C VAL A 71 -1.07 -7.93 12.15
N MET A 72 -1.95 -7.75 13.13
CA MET A 72 -2.26 -8.78 14.11
C MET A 72 -3.53 -9.53 13.65
N ALA A 73 -3.42 -10.86 13.58
CA ALA A 73 -4.53 -11.75 13.27
C ALA A 73 -4.86 -12.61 14.49
N LYS A 74 -6.11 -13.05 14.57
CA LYS A 74 -6.55 -14.07 15.55
C LYS A 74 -6.72 -15.42 14.83
N VAL A 75 -5.90 -16.39 15.24
CA VAL A 75 -5.93 -17.75 14.70
C VAL A 75 -6.04 -18.73 15.86
N ALA A 76 -7.03 -19.62 15.81
CA ALA A 76 -7.28 -20.63 16.84
C ALA A 76 -7.28 -20.07 18.29
N GLY A 77 -7.85 -18.88 18.47
CA GLY A 77 -7.93 -18.21 19.79
C GLY A 77 -6.67 -17.50 20.24
N GLY A 78 -5.58 -17.56 19.44
CA GLY A 78 -4.31 -16.88 19.72
C GLY A 78 -4.03 -15.69 18.80
N GLY A 79 -3.22 -14.72 19.27
CA GLY A 79 -2.67 -13.66 18.44
C GLY A 79 -1.53 -14.18 17.57
N LYS A 80 -1.55 -13.85 16.29
CA LYS A 80 -0.45 -14.06 15.33
C LYS A 80 -0.18 -12.77 14.58
N THR A 81 1.06 -12.58 14.14
CA THR A 81 1.49 -11.38 13.47
C THR A 81 2.00 -11.68 12.07
N ASN A 82 1.79 -10.73 11.17
CA ASN A 82 2.52 -10.62 9.92
C ASN A 82 3.30 -9.31 9.93
N THR A 83 4.62 -9.38 9.76
CA THR A 83 5.48 -8.20 9.65
C THR A 83 6.23 -8.26 8.33
N SER A 84 5.88 -7.37 7.43
CA SER A 84 6.45 -7.27 6.08
C SER A 84 6.88 -5.85 5.72
N VAL A 85 6.71 -4.91 6.65
CA VAL A 85 7.17 -3.51 6.57
C VAL A 85 8.01 -3.18 7.78
N PHE A 86 9.16 -2.56 7.55
CA PHE A 86 10.17 -2.29 8.58
C PHE A 86 10.71 -0.87 8.43
N PRO A 87 10.95 -0.14 9.53
CA PRO A 87 11.84 1.01 9.50
C PRO A 87 13.28 0.57 9.22
N GLU A 88 13.97 1.26 8.35
CA GLU A 88 15.40 1.04 8.08
C GLU A 88 16.14 2.36 8.06
N LYS A 89 17.38 2.37 8.54
CA LYS A 89 18.21 3.56 8.58
C LYS A 89 18.58 4.02 7.17
N ARG A 90 18.39 5.31 6.89
CA ARG A 90 18.84 5.97 5.67
C ARG A 90 19.43 7.33 6.01
N GLY A 91 20.74 7.52 5.81
CA GLY A 91 21.42 8.74 6.24
C GLY A 91 21.21 9.03 7.72
N ASP A 92 20.75 10.23 8.03
CA ASP A 92 20.43 10.63 9.40
C ASP A 92 18.98 10.28 9.82
N GLY A 93 18.14 9.92 8.86
CA GLY A 93 16.74 9.53 9.05
C GLY A 93 16.47 8.04 8.88
N MET A 94 15.21 7.75 8.56
CA MET A 94 14.70 6.41 8.33
C MET A 94 14.08 6.34 6.93
N CYS A 95 13.81 5.14 6.44
CA CYS A 95 12.99 4.85 5.27
C CYS A 95 12.05 3.68 5.58
N ALA A 96 11.05 3.47 4.76
CA ALA A 96 10.20 2.29 4.87
C ALA A 96 10.71 1.19 3.94
N ARG A 97 10.99 0.00 4.50
CA ARG A 97 11.36 -1.21 3.76
C ARG A 97 10.19 -2.18 3.73
N MET A 98 9.75 -2.54 2.56
CA MET A 98 8.66 -3.49 2.31
C MET A 98 9.22 -4.76 1.67
N GLU A 99 8.85 -5.93 2.18
CA GLU A 99 9.34 -7.22 1.69
C GLU A 99 8.20 -8.15 1.30
N THR A 100 8.39 -8.90 0.21
CA THR A 100 7.58 -10.09 -0.07
C THR A 100 8.28 -11.29 0.52
N ARG A 101 7.60 -11.99 1.44
CA ARG A 101 8.19 -13.07 2.22
C ARG A 101 7.19 -14.17 2.56
N TYR A 102 7.70 -15.32 2.93
CA TYR A 102 6.90 -16.35 3.55
C TYR A 102 6.66 -16.02 5.03
N GLU A 103 5.42 -16.12 5.44
CA GLU A 103 5.00 -16.06 6.84
C GLU A 103 4.43 -17.39 7.26
N SER A 104 4.97 -17.97 8.33
CA SER A 104 4.54 -19.26 8.87
C SER A 104 3.70 -19.06 10.12
N VAL A 105 2.55 -19.70 10.16
CA VAL A 105 1.70 -19.79 11.35
C VAL A 105 1.68 -21.22 11.82
N LYS A 106 2.37 -21.51 12.92
CA LYS A 106 2.38 -22.83 13.56
C LYS A 106 1.57 -22.77 14.84
N VAL A 107 0.52 -23.56 14.92
CA VAL A 107 -0.26 -23.79 16.13
C VAL A 107 -0.11 -25.25 16.49
N PHE A 108 0.45 -25.53 17.64
CA PHE A 108 0.90 -26.83 18.11
C PHE A 108 -0.08 -27.97 17.72
N GLY A 109 0.38 -28.85 16.83
CA GLY A 109 -0.35 -30.06 16.42
C GLY A 109 -1.61 -29.86 15.58
N LEU A 110 -2.06 -28.62 15.34
CA LEU A 110 -3.34 -28.32 14.70
C LEU A 110 -3.23 -27.50 13.41
N VAL A 111 -2.25 -26.60 13.32
CA VAL A 111 -2.11 -25.69 12.19
C VAL A 111 -0.63 -25.50 11.89
N ASP A 112 -0.20 -25.83 10.69
CA ASP A 112 1.10 -25.48 10.12
C ASP A 112 0.82 -24.91 8.72
N ILE A 113 0.61 -23.61 8.66
CA ILE A 113 0.33 -22.90 7.42
C ILE A 113 1.46 -21.93 7.09
N GLU A 114 1.79 -21.88 5.81
CA GLU A 114 2.73 -20.90 5.28
C GLU A 114 2.05 -20.09 4.18
N VAL A 115 2.04 -18.79 4.32
CA VAL A 115 1.45 -17.86 3.36
C VAL A 115 2.52 -16.97 2.76
N ILE A 116 2.29 -16.48 1.53
CA ILE A 116 3.05 -15.36 1.00
C ILE A 116 2.38 -14.06 1.42
N ALA A 117 3.18 -13.17 2.01
CA ALA A 117 2.79 -11.82 2.38
C ALA A 117 3.66 -10.80 1.64
N ALA A 118 3.04 -9.83 1.00
CA ALA A 118 3.71 -8.68 0.42
C ALA A 118 3.71 -7.52 1.41
N GLY A 119 4.83 -6.83 1.55
CA GLY A 119 4.91 -5.57 2.27
C GLY A 119 4.23 -4.46 1.50
N SER A 120 3.37 -3.71 2.16
CA SER A 120 2.70 -2.56 1.59
C SER A 120 2.60 -1.41 2.58
N VAL A 121 2.81 -0.19 2.08
CA VAL A 121 2.53 1.09 2.75
C VAL A 121 1.47 1.81 1.92
N PHE A 122 0.39 2.25 2.52
CA PHE A 122 -0.71 2.85 1.77
C PHE A 122 -1.47 3.91 2.58
N LEU A 123 -2.16 4.80 1.87
CA LEU A 123 -3.11 5.73 2.49
C LEU A 123 -4.42 5.00 2.81
N GLY A 124 -4.82 5.01 4.06
CA GLY A 124 -6.02 4.32 4.53
C GLY A 124 -5.88 3.73 5.92
N THR A 125 -6.65 2.70 6.19
CA THR A 125 -6.68 2.01 7.49
C THR A 125 -6.77 0.50 7.34
N VAL A 126 -6.29 -0.22 8.35
CA VAL A 126 -6.50 -1.66 8.53
C VAL A 126 -7.42 -1.88 9.71
N HIS A 127 -8.42 -2.75 9.56
CA HIS A 127 -9.32 -3.13 10.63
C HIS A 127 -8.83 -4.41 11.30
N GLU A 128 -8.22 -4.26 12.46
CA GLU A 128 -7.74 -5.40 13.26
C GLU A 128 -8.74 -5.82 14.35
N PRO A 129 -8.65 -7.06 14.82
CA PRO A 129 -7.79 -8.13 14.34
C PRO A 129 -8.31 -8.76 13.06
N ILE A 130 -7.40 -9.25 12.20
CA ILE A 130 -7.77 -10.05 11.05
C ILE A 130 -8.32 -11.40 11.54
N LYS A 131 -9.58 -11.69 11.24
CA LYS A 131 -10.29 -12.89 11.77
C LYS A 131 -10.33 -14.06 10.78
N GLY A 132 -9.83 -13.86 9.58
CA GLY A 132 -9.83 -14.90 8.55
C GLY A 132 -9.03 -14.53 7.33
N THR A 133 -8.68 -15.54 6.55
CA THR A 133 -7.84 -15.39 5.35
C THR A 133 -8.63 -15.38 4.05
N LYS A 134 -9.96 -15.60 4.12
CA LYS A 134 -10.79 -15.78 2.92
C LYS A 134 -10.89 -14.53 2.06
N ASN A 135 -10.98 -13.35 2.68
CA ASN A 135 -10.98 -12.06 1.99
C ASN A 135 -10.25 -11.01 2.84
N PRO A 136 -8.90 -11.03 2.88
CA PRO A 136 -8.14 -10.09 3.70
C PRO A 136 -8.29 -8.63 3.24
N GLN A 137 -8.59 -8.41 1.94
CA GLN A 137 -8.77 -7.06 1.40
C GLN A 137 -9.98 -6.32 2.00
N ALA A 138 -11.03 -7.06 2.41
CA ALA A 138 -12.20 -6.46 3.07
C ALA A 138 -11.90 -5.88 4.47
N MET A 139 -10.72 -6.15 5.02
CA MET A 139 -10.25 -5.56 6.28
C MET A 139 -9.46 -4.25 6.06
N LEU A 140 -9.26 -3.86 4.81
CA LEU A 140 -8.57 -2.63 4.44
C LEU A 140 -9.60 -1.55 4.08
N GLN A 141 -9.39 -0.34 4.56
CA GLN A 141 -10.05 0.85 4.06
C GLN A 141 -9.06 1.60 3.17
N SER A 142 -9.25 1.52 1.85
CA SER A 142 -8.37 2.11 0.87
C SER A 142 -8.67 3.57 0.61
N GLY A 143 -7.65 4.40 0.72
CA GLY A 143 -7.68 5.82 0.39
C GLY A 143 -8.16 6.70 1.52
N VAL A 144 -7.91 7.98 1.32
CA VAL A 144 -8.23 9.06 2.25
C VAL A 144 -8.99 10.17 1.52
N PRO A 145 -9.79 11.02 2.22
CA PRO A 145 -10.40 12.20 1.62
C PRO A 145 -9.35 13.09 0.97
N PHE A 146 -9.59 13.48 -0.28
CA PHE A 146 -8.69 14.32 -1.06
C PHE A 146 -9.42 14.98 -2.23
N SER A 147 -9.28 16.29 -2.40
CA SER A 147 -10.04 17.06 -3.38
C SER A 147 -9.19 17.87 -4.37
N LYS A 148 -7.86 17.81 -4.26
CA LYS A 148 -6.95 18.56 -5.12
C LYS A 148 -6.54 17.78 -6.36
N LYS A 149 -5.92 18.47 -7.32
CA LYS A 149 -5.41 17.89 -8.58
C LYS A 149 -3.90 18.13 -8.71
N PRO A 150 -3.03 17.32 -8.07
CA PRO A 150 -1.59 17.41 -8.24
C PRO A 150 -1.18 16.97 -9.65
N LYS A 151 -0.07 17.51 -10.15
CA LYS A 151 0.50 17.14 -11.46
C LYS A 151 1.25 15.82 -11.42
N ALA A 152 1.96 15.55 -10.31
CA ALA A 152 2.81 14.38 -10.19
C ALA A 152 2.92 13.90 -8.74
N LEU A 153 3.33 12.63 -8.58
CA LEU A 153 3.87 12.07 -7.36
C LEU A 153 5.40 12.05 -7.47
N ARG A 154 6.10 12.48 -6.41
CA ARG A 154 7.54 12.40 -6.28
C ARG A 154 7.92 11.62 -5.03
N PHE A 155 8.92 10.77 -5.11
CA PHE A 155 9.44 10.01 -3.98
C PHE A 155 10.84 9.46 -4.29
N ASP A 156 11.57 9.13 -3.25
CA ASP A 156 12.83 8.39 -3.35
C ASP A 156 12.54 6.89 -3.22
N TYR A 157 13.27 6.08 -3.97
CA TYR A 157 13.09 4.64 -3.89
C TYR A 157 14.35 3.84 -4.18
N LYS A 158 14.35 2.60 -3.71
CA LYS A 158 15.29 1.55 -4.09
C LYS A 158 14.52 0.24 -4.27
N VAL A 159 14.90 -0.56 -5.24
CA VAL A 159 14.27 -1.83 -5.58
C VAL A 159 15.28 -2.96 -5.58
N LYS A 160 14.92 -4.07 -4.96
CA LYS A 160 15.52 -5.38 -5.18
C LYS A 160 14.44 -6.31 -5.70
N ALA A 161 14.49 -6.65 -6.98
CA ALA A 161 13.57 -7.57 -7.61
C ALA A 161 14.11 -9.00 -7.53
N ALA A 162 13.26 -9.94 -7.15
CA ALA A 162 13.59 -11.35 -7.18
C ALA A 162 13.81 -11.84 -8.63
N PRO A 163 14.77 -12.72 -8.88
CA PRO A 163 15.15 -13.12 -10.25
C PRO A 163 14.17 -14.10 -10.92
N GLU A 164 13.20 -14.62 -10.17
CA GLU A 164 12.27 -15.62 -10.63
C GLU A 164 11.33 -15.08 -11.72
N LYS A 165 11.14 -15.86 -12.79
CA LYS A 165 10.25 -15.52 -13.90
C LYS A 165 8.78 -15.78 -13.62
N ASN A 166 8.49 -16.51 -12.56
CA ASN A 166 7.13 -16.86 -12.13
C ASN A 166 6.96 -16.53 -10.65
N ARG A 167 5.70 -16.25 -10.28
CA ARG A 167 5.29 -16.03 -8.90
C ARG A 167 4.90 -17.34 -8.23
N VAL A 168 4.79 -17.32 -6.92
CA VAL A 168 4.28 -18.43 -6.12
C VAL A 168 2.95 -18.00 -5.48
N ARG A 169 1.99 -18.91 -5.47
CA ARG A 169 0.78 -18.81 -4.63
C ARG A 169 0.96 -19.72 -3.42
N SER A 170 0.78 -19.15 -2.23
CA SER A 170 0.79 -19.89 -0.97
C SER A 170 -0.25 -19.29 -0.03
N THR A 171 -1.39 -19.95 0.11
CA THR A 171 -2.54 -19.51 0.92
C THR A 171 -2.55 -20.13 2.31
N GLY A 172 -1.65 -21.09 2.57
CA GLY A 172 -1.62 -21.86 3.80
C GLY A 172 -2.64 -23.01 3.90
N PHE A 173 -3.67 -22.99 3.07
CA PHE A 173 -4.74 -24.01 3.09
C PHE A 173 -4.74 -24.91 1.86
N SER A 174 -3.91 -24.60 0.88
CA SER A 174 -3.75 -25.39 -0.33
C SER A 174 -2.28 -25.64 -0.59
N ARG A 175 -1.99 -26.64 -1.44
CA ARG A 175 -0.63 -26.88 -1.92
C ARG A 175 -0.11 -25.63 -2.63
N LYS A 176 1.15 -25.27 -2.38
CA LYS A 176 1.84 -24.21 -3.13
C LYS A 176 1.77 -24.47 -4.62
N SER A 177 1.53 -23.43 -5.39
CA SER A 177 1.46 -23.51 -6.85
C SER A 177 2.22 -22.36 -7.51
N THR A 178 2.69 -22.60 -8.72
CA THR A 178 3.33 -21.60 -9.56
C THR A 178 2.27 -20.78 -10.29
N VAL A 179 2.43 -19.47 -10.30
CA VAL A 179 1.61 -18.53 -11.07
C VAL A 179 2.48 -17.93 -12.16
N ALA A 180 2.10 -18.11 -13.40
CA ALA A 180 2.86 -17.63 -14.56
C ALA A 180 3.04 -16.09 -14.53
N GLY A 181 4.19 -15.66 -15.01
CA GLY A 181 4.56 -14.25 -15.15
C GLY A 181 5.39 -13.74 -13.98
N GLN A 182 6.32 -12.86 -14.33
CA GLN A 182 7.22 -12.21 -13.39
C GLN A 182 6.43 -11.31 -12.44
N ASP A 183 6.83 -11.30 -11.18
CA ASP A 183 6.33 -10.33 -10.21
C ASP A 183 6.88 -8.94 -10.47
N SER A 184 6.20 -7.94 -9.97
CA SER A 184 6.70 -6.56 -9.96
C SER A 184 6.37 -5.88 -8.65
N LEU A 185 7.28 -5.04 -8.20
CA LEU A 185 6.99 -4.05 -7.18
C LEU A 185 6.16 -2.95 -7.83
N ALA A 186 5.27 -2.32 -7.09
CA ALA A 186 4.36 -1.36 -7.69
C ALA A 186 4.10 -0.12 -6.80
N VAL A 187 3.86 1.00 -7.48
CA VAL A 187 3.28 2.22 -6.91
C VAL A 187 2.00 2.51 -7.64
N ILE A 188 0.93 2.71 -6.90
CA ILE A 188 -0.41 2.94 -7.43
C ILE A 188 -0.98 4.19 -6.79
N LEU A 189 -1.25 5.22 -7.59
CA LEU A 189 -1.98 6.41 -7.19
C LEU A 189 -3.23 6.54 -8.05
N LEU A 190 -4.39 6.55 -7.40
CA LEU A 190 -5.68 6.74 -8.04
C LEU A 190 -6.40 7.90 -7.38
N LEU A 191 -6.78 8.90 -8.17
CA LEU A 191 -7.73 9.92 -7.74
C LEU A 191 -9.12 9.47 -8.14
N GLN A 192 -10.02 9.37 -7.17
CA GLN A 192 -11.37 8.86 -7.35
C GLN A 192 -12.41 9.88 -6.92
N LYS A 193 -13.48 10.01 -7.71
CA LYS A 193 -14.71 10.67 -7.30
C LYS A 193 -15.66 9.59 -6.82
N ARG A 194 -15.83 9.48 -5.50
CA ARG A 194 -16.68 8.46 -4.85
C ARG A 194 -18.04 9.03 -4.47
N TRP A 195 -19.06 8.16 -4.49
CA TRP A 195 -20.37 8.42 -3.90
C TRP A 195 -20.98 7.13 -3.37
N GLU A 196 -21.98 7.26 -2.53
CA GLU A 196 -22.69 6.14 -1.92
C GLU A 196 -24.17 6.23 -2.29
N ASP A 197 -24.81 5.10 -2.62
CA ASP A 197 -26.24 5.02 -2.86
C ASP A 197 -27.02 4.81 -1.54
N ALA A 198 -28.35 4.78 -1.64
CA ALA A 198 -29.24 4.61 -0.48
C ALA A 198 -29.08 3.25 0.20
N GLU A 199 -28.66 2.24 -0.54
CA GLU A 199 -28.39 0.88 -0.06
C GLU A 199 -27.05 0.77 0.68
N GLY A 200 -26.14 1.74 0.48
CA GLY A 200 -24.81 1.77 1.06
C GLY A 200 -23.74 1.15 0.17
N ASN A 201 -24.01 1.02 -1.13
CA ASN A 201 -22.98 0.65 -2.10
C ASN A 201 -22.13 1.86 -2.43
N VAL A 202 -20.82 1.65 -2.56
CA VAL A 202 -19.87 2.72 -2.88
C VAL A 202 -19.40 2.56 -4.32
N TYR A 203 -19.59 3.62 -5.08
CA TYR A 203 -19.17 3.72 -6.48
C TYR A 203 -18.08 4.78 -6.63
N SER A 204 -17.31 4.67 -7.71
CA SER A 204 -16.33 5.70 -8.06
C SER A 204 -16.17 5.87 -9.56
N LYS A 205 -15.74 7.08 -9.97
CA LYS A 205 -15.15 7.36 -11.27
C LYS A 205 -13.67 7.69 -11.09
N ARG A 206 -12.84 7.25 -12.02
CA ARG A 206 -11.41 7.51 -12.02
C ARG A 206 -11.12 8.90 -12.55
N VAL A 207 -10.62 9.80 -11.70
CA VAL A 207 -10.26 11.18 -12.04
C VAL A 207 -8.81 11.26 -12.52
N GLY A 208 -7.90 10.60 -11.81
CA GLY A 208 -6.46 10.61 -12.11
C GLY A 208 -5.84 9.24 -11.86
N THR A 209 -4.81 8.92 -12.64
CA THR A 209 -4.13 7.62 -12.58
C THR A 209 -2.63 7.80 -12.69
N MET A 210 -1.87 7.22 -11.77
CA MET A 210 -0.44 6.96 -11.91
C MET A 210 -0.17 5.55 -11.39
N VAL A 211 0.43 4.69 -12.21
CA VAL A 211 0.86 3.36 -11.80
C VAL A 211 2.24 3.10 -12.36
N GLN A 212 3.17 2.77 -11.49
CA GLN A 212 4.51 2.32 -11.85
C GLN A 212 4.72 0.90 -11.39
N ARG A 213 5.39 0.10 -12.21
CA ARG A 213 5.83 -1.25 -11.89
C ARG A 213 7.32 -1.40 -12.13
N TYR A 214 7.99 -2.07 -11.20
CA TYR A 214 9.42 -2.33 -11.25
C TYR A 214 9.65 -3.83 -11.28
N THR A 215 10.37 -4.30 -12.31
CA THR A 215 10.73 -5.72 -12.50
C THR A 215 12.22 -5.96 -12.37
N GLU A 216 13.01 -4.90 -12.23
CA GLU A 216 14.46 -4.93 -12.16
C GLU A 216 14.95 -4.20 -10.91
N SER A 217 16.05 -4.68 -10.35
CA SER A 217 16.69 -4.04 -9.21
C SER A 217 17.36 -2.73 -9.62
N THR A 218 17.31 -1.74 -8.73
CA THR A 218 18.12 -0.53 -8.88
C THR A 218 19.51 -0.76 -8.26
N PRO A 219 20.59 -0.19 -8.84
CA PRO A 219 21.92 -0.34 -8.26
C PRO A 219 22.06 0.38 -6.91
N ASP A 220 21.30 1.46 -6.71
CA ASP A 220 21.24 2.27 -5.51
C ASP A 220 19.89 3.01 -5.44
N TRP A 221 19.76 3.96 -4.50
CA TRP A 221 18.62 4.85 -4.41
C TRP A 221 18.45 5.69 -5.67
N VAL A 222 17.19 5.79 -6.12
CA VAL A 222 16.74 6.75 -7.12
C VAL A 222 16.04 7.87 -6.36
N ASN A 223 16.67 9.05 -6.35
CA ASN A 223 16.14 10.19 -5.61
C ASN A 223 15.26 11.06 -6.52
N ASP A 224 14.27 11.73 -5.91
CA ASP A 224 13.35 12.67 -6.57
C ASP A 224 12.65 12.08 -7.82
N ALA A 225 12.39 10.80 -7.83
CA ALA A 225 11.68 10.14 -8.92
C ALA A 225 10.27 10.71 -9.05
N THR A 226 10.00 11.36 -10.18
CA THR A 226 8.77 12.12 -10.41
C THR A 226 7.95 11.48 -11.51
N TYR A 227 6.71 11.15 -11.21
CA TYR A 227 5.78 10.46 -12.10
C TYR A 227 4.52 11.27 -12.31
N PRO A 228 4.16 11.64 -13.55
CA PRO A 228 2.98 12.43 -13.83
C PRO A 228 1.70 11.66 -13.54
N ILE A 229 0.70 12.37 -13.01
CA ILE A 229 -0.66 11.85 -12.85
C ILE A 229 -1.44 12.13 -14.12
N LEU A 230 -1.96 11.09 -14.75
CA LEU A 230 -2.71 11.18 -15.98
C LEU A 230 -4.21 11.37 -15.67
N TYR A 231 -4.81 12.44 -16.15
CA TYR A 231 -6.19 12.82 -15.85
C TYR A 231 -7.18 12.38 -16.93
N GLY A 232 -8.40 12.06 -16.50
CA GLY A 232 -9.53 11.67 -17.35
C GLY A 232 -9.39 10.26 -17.92
N ASN A 233 -10.03 10.01 -19.05
CA ASN A 233 -9.92 8.75 -19.77
C ASN A 233 -8.57 8.65 -20.47
N ILE A 234 -7.71 7.77 -19.99
CA ILE A 234 -6.33 7.60 -20.46
C ILE A 234 -6.15 6.44 -21.44
N THR A 235 -7.21 5.73 -21.83
CA THR A 235 -7.12 4.51 -22.65
C THR A 235 -6.49 4.72 -24.02
N SER A 236 -6.54 5.95 -24.57
CA SER A 236 -5.92 6.33 -25.83
C SER A 236 -4.52 6.94 -25.69
N LYS A 237 -4.04 7.14 -24.46
CA LYS A 237 -2.70 7.73 -24.21
C LYS A 237 -1.60 6.71 -24.41
N PRO A 238 -0.43 7.09 -24.95
CA PRO A 238 0.71 6.16 -25.16
C PRO A 238 1.24 5.57 -23.84
N GLU A 239 1.07 6.27 -22.73
CA GLU A 239 1.49 5.82 -21.38
C GLU A 239 0.57 4.76 -20.80
N TYR A 240 -0.64 4.59 -21.36
CA TYR A 240 -1.60 3.61 -20.85
C TYR A 240 -1.06 2.18 -20.91
N LYS A 241 -1.25 1.47 -19.81
CA LYS A 241 -0.95 0.03 -19.71
C LYS A 241 -2.20 -0.72 -19.20
N PRO A 242 -2.38 -2.00 -19.56
CA PRO A 242 -3.55 -2.79 -19.14
C PRO A 242 -3.80 -2.82 -17.63
N TYR A 243 -2.75 -2.71 -16.81
CA TYR A 243 -2.86 -2.65 -15.35
C TYR A 243 -3.34 -1.29 -14.82
N MET A 244 -3.55 -0.29 -15.68
CA MET A 244 -4.15 1.02 -15.34
C MET A 244 -5.66 1.05 -15.57
N ARG A 245 -6.25 -0.03 -16.07
CA ARG A 245 -7.69 -0.07 -16.39
C ARG A 245 -8.57 0.15 -15.16
N ILE A 246 -9.81 0.53 -15.42
CA ILE A 246 -10.88 0.61 -14.41
C ILE A 246 -11.07 -0.76 -13.76
N GLN A 247 -11.29 -0.78 -12.45
CA GLN A 247 -11.60 -1.97 -11.64
C GLN A 247 -10.57 -3.11 -11.80
N VAL A 248 -9.30 -2.77 -12.02
CA VAL A 248 -8.24 -3.79 -12.16
C VAL A 248 -8.01 -4.58 -10.88
N GLU A 249 -8.25 -3.95 -9.73
CA GLU A 249 -8.14 -4.55 -8.41
C GLU A 249 -9.38 -4.21 -7.58
N GLU A 250 -9.82 -5.15 -6.76
CA GLU A 250 -10.88 -4.92 -5.80
C GLU A 250 -10.32 -4.20 -4.57
N ARG A 251 -10.93 -3.07 -4.22
CA ARG A 251 -10.59 -2.25 -3.05
C ARG A 251 -11.83 -2.03 -2.21
N TYR A 252 -11.65 -1.89 -0.91
CA TYR A 252 -12.73 -1.76 0.06
C TYR A 252 -12.67 -0.42 0.79
N THR A 253 -13.81 -0.01 1.29
CA THR A 253 -13.98 1.14 2.18
C THR A 253 -15.11 0.87 3.16
N LEU A 254 -15.19 1.65 4.24
CA LEU A 254 -16.38 1.66 5.08
C LEU A 254 -17.42 2.59 4.46
N ASN A 255 -18.65 2.10 4.36
CA ASN A 255 -19.79 2.94 4.00
C ASN A 255 -20.30 3.75 5.20
N SER A 256 -21.30 4.61 4.99
CA SER A 256 -21.92 5.45 6.04
C SER A 256 -22.53 4.65 7.19
N LYS A 257 -22.83 3.36 6.96
CA LYS A 257 -23.36 2.42 7.97
C LYS A 257 -22.25 1.67 8.71
N GLY A 258 -20.97 2.00 8.47
CA GLY A 258 -19.81 1.34 9.08
C GLY A 258 -19.53 -0.06 8.54
N LYS A 259 -20.13 -0.46 7.42
CA LYS A 259 -19.92 -1.76 6.78
C LYS A 259 -18.81 -1.67 5.76
N SER A 260 -17.90 -2.65 5.74
CA SER A 260 -16.91 -2.79 4.69
C SER A 260 -17.58 -3.24 3.39
N VAL A 261 -17.42 -2.45 2.34
CA VAL A 261 -17.99 -2.68 1.02
C VAL A 261 -16.94 -2.46 -0.06
N PRO A 262 -17.02 -3.16 -1.21
CA PRO A 262 -16.12 -2.90 -2.32
C PRO A 262 -16.38 -1.52 -2.92
N ILE A 263 -15.32 -0.86 -3.39
CA ILE A 263 -15.39 0.35 -4.20
C ILE A 263 -15.57 -0.07 -5.65
N GLN A 264 -16.73 0.23 -6.24
CA GLN A 264 -17.03 -0.13 -7.60
C GLN A 264 -16.63 1.01 -8.55
N GLU A 265 -15.53 0.86 -9.27
CA GLU A 265 -15.15 1.82 -10.30
C GLU A 265 -15.99 1.59 -11.55
N VAL A 266 -16.86 2.56 -11.90
CA VAL A 266 -17.85 2.43 -12.96
C VAL A 266 -17.49 3.21 -14.23
N GLY A 267 -16.35 3.89 -14.26
CA GLY A 267 -15.90 4.63 -15.43
C GLY A 267 -14.83 5.66 -15.13
N TRP A 268 -14.52 6.43 -16.15
CA TRP A 268 -13.63 7.59 -16.08
C TRP A 268 -14.46 8.84 -15.76
N ALA A 269 -13.87 9.73 -14.96
CA ALA A 269 -14.49 11.04 -14.70
C ALA A 269 -14.41 11.94 -15.93
N GLU A 270 -15.38 12.87 -16.03
CA GLU A 270 -15.37 13.89 -17.06
C GLU A 270 -14.23 14.91 -16.82
N PRO A 271 -13.75 15.56 -17.89
CA PRO A 271 -12.78 16.62 -17.77
C PRO A 271 -13.26 17.70 -16.79
N GLY A 272 -12.41 18.09 -15.84
CA GLY A 272 -12.74 19.10 -14.84
C GLY A 272 -13.35 18.59 -13.54
N GLU A 273 -13.84 17.35 -13.48
CA GLU A 273 -14.31 16.77 -12.21
C GLU A 273 -13.18 16.70 -11.17
N ALA A 274 -13.50 17.08 -9.95
CA ALA A 274 -12.57 16.99 -8.81
C ALA A 274 -12.68 15.62 -8.14
N PRO A 275 -11.59 15.08 -7.61
CA PRO A 275 -11.64 13.87 -6.81
C PRO A 275 -12.27 14.17 -5.44
N THR A 276 -12.73 13.12 -4.78
CA THR A 276 -13.12 13.12 -3.37
C THR A 276 -12.15 12.34 -2.50
N HIS A 277 -11.41 11.42 -3.12
CA HIS A 277 -10.48 10.51 -2.43
C HIS A 277 -9.21 10.27 -3.26
N MET A 278 -8.12 10.02 -2.54
CA MET A 278 -6.85 9.54 -3.10
C MET A 278 -6.57 8.15 -2.54
N VAL A 279 -6.31 7.21 -3.44
CA VAL A 279 -5.65 5.94 -3.14
C VAL A 279 -4.18 6.12 -3.47
N LEU A 280 -3.29 5.82 -2.55
CA LEU A 280 -1.85 5.71 -2.80
C LEU A 280 -1.35 4.46 -2.09
N GLN A 281 -0.66 3.60 -2.83
CA GLN A 281 -0.11 2.35 -2.30
C GLN A 281 1.25 2.09 -2.92
N PHE A 282 2.21 1.77 -2.07
CA PHE A 282 3.49 1.17 -2.41
C PHE A 282 3.44 -0.29 -1.98
N THR A 283 3.87 -1.22 -2.84
CA THR A 283 3.83 -2.64 -2.53
C THR A 283 5.00 -3.40 -3.12
N SER A 284 5.53 -4.36 -2.39
CA SER A 284 6.62 -5.22 -2.83
C SER A 284 6.19 -6.32 -3.81
N SER A 285 4.88 -6.47 -4.08
CA SER A 285 4.34 -7.40 -5.09
C SER A 285 2.99 -6.89 -5.61
N HIS A 286 2.76 -7.05 -6.91
CA HIS A 286 1.48 -6.72 -7.54
C HIS A 286 0.50 -7.90 -7.58
N GLY A 287 0.92 -9.08 -7.12
CA GLY A 287 0.21 -10.35 -7.35
C GLY A 287 -1.12 -10.52 -6.61
N GLY A 288 -1.50 -9.57 -5.77
CA GLY A 288 -2.66 -9.70 -4.90
C GLY A 288 -2.38 -10.58 -3.67
N ALA A 289 -3.44 -10.95 -2.95
CA ALA A 289 -3.31 -11.73 -1.73
C ALA A 289 -2.70 -13.10 -2.01
N TYR A 290 -1.66 -13.45 -1.22
CA TYR A 290 -1.00 -14.75 -1.22
C TYR A 290 -0.26 -15.15 -2.50
N ILE A 291 -0.01 -14.19 -3.39
CA ILE A 291 0.75 -14.41 -4.64
C ILE A 291 1.89 -13.40 -4.70
N GLY A 292 3.10 -13.89 -4.96
CA GLY A 292 4.27 -13.01 -5.11
C GLY A 292 5.57 -13.77 -5.30
N SER A 293 6.65 -13.03 -5.37
CA SER A 293 8.02 -13.57 -5.43
C SER A 293 8.75 -13.21 -4.14
N PRO A 294 8.98 -14.20 -3.23
CA PRO A 294 9.75 -13.95 -2.03
C PRO A 294 11.14 -13.38 -2.35
N GLY A 295 11.53 -12.36 -1.59
CA GLY A 295 12.79 -11.66 -1.80
C GLY A 295 12.64 -10.31 -2.52
N ASN A 296 11.50 -10.04 -3.17
CA ASN A 296 11.20 -8.67 -3.61
C ASN A 296 11.26 -7.73 -2.42
N THR A 297 12.04 -6.65 -2.53
CA THR A 297 12.18 -5.65 -1.48
C THR A 297 12.08 -4.25 -2.08
N PHE A 298 11.24 -3.42 -1.49
CA PHE A 298 10.98 -2.06 -1.92
C PHE A 298 11.25 -1.10 -0.77
N TRP A 299 12.17 -0.17 -0.96
CA TRP A 299 12.42 0.92 -0.02
C TRP A 299 11.85 2.20 -0.58
N ILE A 300 11.18 2.99 0.25
CA ILE A 300 10.64 4.31 -0.11
C ILE A 300 10.95 5.34 0.97
N ASP A 301 11.03 6.60 0.53
CA ASP A 301 11.28 7.75 1.38
C ASP A 301 10.80 9.03 0.68
N ASN A 302 10.64 10.14 1.42
CA ASN A 302 10.36 11.48 0.93
C ASN A 302 9.20 11.56 -0.08
N VAL A 303 8.02 11.06 0.33
CA VAL A 303 6.83 11.02 -0.54
C VAL A 303 6.15 12.38 -0.58
N GLU A 304 5.98 12.94 -1.78
CA GLU A 304 5.52 14.31 -2.01
C GLU A 304 4.58 14.40 -3.22
N LEU A 305 3.72 15.41 -3.22
CA LEU A 305 2.90 15.80 -4.37
C LEU A 305 3.46 17.06 -5.02
N ILE A 306 3.43 17.12 -6.35
CA ILE A 306 3.80 18.28 -7.15
C ILE A 306 2.53 18.91 -7.73
N TYR A 307 2.40 20.23 -7.59
CA TYR A 307 1.27 21.03 -8.09
C TYR A 307 1.67 22.01 -9.18
#